data_38948578eff2a0855ef936271de52b86
#
_entry.id   38948578eff2a0855ef936271de52b86
#
_cell.length_a   1.000
_cell.length_b   1.000
_cell.length_c   1.000
_cell.angle_alpha   90.00
_cell.angle_beta   90.00
_cell.angle_gamma   90.00
#
_symmetry.space_group_name_H-M   'P 1'
#
loop_
_entity.id
_entity.type
_entity.pdbx_description
1 polymer ?
#
loop_
_entity_poly.entity_id
_entity_poly.type
_entity_poly.pdbx_seq_one_letter_code
_entity_poly.pdbx_strand_id
1 'polypeptide(L)'
;DTLEEFDRQWAKTVAAILAVDADVLGVNEIENDGYGSDSSLRHLVDRINAETGDGTYAYIDADSNTGQTNALGTDAIKVGMLYKPATVTPIGQTAVLNTTEFVGGGDTAPRSRPSLAQAFRVNATGGSFVADVNHLKSKGSACTVPDALDGQGNCNASRTVSAQALATWLDTDPTGTSTWPKSDSPL
;
A
#
# COMPACT_ATOMS: atom_id res chain seq x y z
N ASP A 1 -5.13 18.75 15.67
CA ASP A 1 -5.21 19.52 14.42
C ASP A 1 -6.53 20.28 14.37
N THR A 2 -6.51 21.49 13.84
CA THR A 2 -7.73 22.28 13.60
C THR A 2 -8.30 21.97 12.21
N LEU A 3 -9.59 22.28 12.00
CA LEU A 3 -10.20 22.14 10.67
C LEU A 3 -9.43 22.97 9.61
N GLU A 4 -8.95 24.14 9.99
CA GLU A 4 -8.16 25.01 9.08
C GLU A 4 -6.80 24.38 8.71
N GLU A 5 -6.13 23.69 9.62
CA GLU A 5 -4.91 22.94 9.33
C GLU A 5 -5.18 21.75 8.43
N PHE A 6 -6.25 21.02 8.69
CA PHE A 6 -6.70 19.91 7.86
C PHE A 6 -6.99 20.37 6.42
N ASP A 7 -7.75 21.45 6.22
CA ASP A 7 -8.07 21.99 4.89
C ASP A 7 -6.81 22.45 4.14
N ARG A 8 -5.83 23.04 4.85
CA ARG A 8 -4.54 23.40 4.24
C ARG A 8 -3.70 22.19 3.84
N GLN A 9 -3.73 21.11 4.62
CA GLN A 9 -3.00 19.88 4.30
C GLN A 9 -3.61 19.20 3.09
N TRP A 10 -4.93 19.10 3.02
CA TRP A 10 -5.63 18.49 1.90
C TRP A 10 -5.27 19.13 0.56
N ALA A 11 -5.32 20.45 0.49
CA ALA A 11 -4.99 21.18 -0.73
C ALA A 11 -3.57 20.85 -1.24
N LYS A 12 -2.60 20.73 -0.33
CA LYS A 12 -1.22 20.35 -0.68
C LYS A 12 -1.11 18.90 -1.13
N THR A 13 -1.80 17.99 -0.45
CA THR A 13 -1.81 16.56 -0.78
C THR A 13 -2.42 16.33 -2.16
N VAL A 14 -3.57 16.92 -2.45
CA VAL A 14 -4.22 16.85 -3.76
C VAL A 14 -3.30 17.43 -4.84
N ALA A 15 -2.75 18.63 -4.63
CA ALA A 15 -1.84 19.26 -5.58
C ALA A 15 -0.59 18.39 -5.86
N ALA A 16 -0.04 17.74 -4.83
CA ALA A 16 1.10 16.84 -5.00
C ALA A 16 0.74 15.59 -5.83
N ILE A 17 -0.40 14.97 -5.56
CA ILE A 17 -0.89 13.81 -6.32
C ILE A 17 -1.13 14.18 -7.78
N LEU A 18 -1.77 15.32 -8.03
CA LEU A 18 -2.01 15.80 -9.39
C LEU A 18 -0.72 16.14 -10.13
N ALA A 19 0.28 16.66 -9.43
CA ALA A 19 1.59 16.95 -10.03
C ALA A 19 2.39 15.67 -10.38
N VAL A 20 2.21 14.59 -9.60
CA VAL A 20 2.80 13.26 -9.91
C VAL A 20 2.09 12.63 -11.12
N ASP A 21 0.78 12.81 -11.23
CA ASP A 21 -0.07 12.34 -12.34
C ASP A 21 0.04 10.83 -12.62
N ALA A 22 0.31 10.01 -11.60
CA ALA A 22 0.53 8.58 -11.74
C ALA A 22 -0.77 7.84 -12.11
N ASP A 23 -0.67 6.82 -12.96
CA ASP A 23 -1.76 5.93 -13.31
C ASP A 23 -2.12 4.95 -12.17
N VAL A 24 -1.13 4.57 -11.38
CA VAL A 24 -1.28 3.83 -10.11
C VAL A 24 -0.41 4.50 -9.05
N LEU A 25 -0.99 4.79 -7.90
CA LEU A 25 -0.34 5.49 -6.80
C LEU A 25 -0.53 4.72 -5.50
N GLY A 26 0.58 4.31 -4.88
CA GLY A 26 0.59 3.82 -3.50
C GLY A 26 0.66 4.98 -2.51
N VAL A 27 -0.12 4.90 -1.44
CA VAL A 27 -0.14 5.89 -0.36
C VAL A 27 0.06 5.20 0.99
N ASN A 28 0.76 5.86 1.90
CA ASN A 28 1.03 5.39 3.25
C ASN A 28 0.40 6.33 4.28
N GLU A 29 0.22 5.80 5.50
CA GLU A 29 -0.29 6.57 6.65
C GLU A 29 -1.71 7.12 6.44
N ILE A 30 -2.51 6.42 5.63
CA ILE A 30 -3.95 6.68 5.54
C ILE A 30 -4.60 6.18 6.84
N GLU A 31 -5.52 6.95 7.41
CA GLU A 31 -6.30 6.53 8.57
C GLU A 31 -7.03 5.21 8.28
N ASN A 32 -6.98 4.28 9.23
CA ASN A 32 -7.56 2.95 9.04
C ASN A 32 -9.02 2.91 9.55
N ASP A 33 -9.87 3.67 8.87
CA ASP A 33 -11.28 3.93 9.16
C ASP A 33 -12.23 3.22 8.19
N GLY A 34 -11.73 2.19 7.48
CA GLY A 34 -12.49 1.42 6.49
C GLY A 34 -12.46 2.02 5.09
N TYR A 35 -13.54 1.77 4.31
CA TYR A 35 -13.66 2.17 2.92
C TYR A 35 -15.03 2.82 2.61
N GLY A 36 -15.83 3.11 3.65
CA GLY A 36 -17.15 3.74 3.52
C GLY A 36 -17.09 5.21 3.06
N SER A 37 -18.27 5.83 2.94
CA SER A 37 -18.40 7.21 2.49
C SER A 37 -17.60 8.22 3.31
N ASP A 38 -17.38 7.93 4.59
CA ASP A 38 -16.73 8.83 5.55
C ASP A 38 -15.27 8.47 5.79
N SER A 39 -14.72 7.49 5.03
CA SER A 39 -13.33 7.07 5.19
C SER A 39 -12.35 8.05 4.57
N SER A 40 -11.18 8.16 5.19
CA SER A 40 -10.10 9.05 4.76
C SER A 40 -9.63 8.77 3.33
N LEU A 41 -9.55 7.48 2.94
CA LEU A 41 -9.16 7.11 1.57
C LEU A 41 -10.23 7.54 0.55
N ARG A 42 -11.52 7.37 0.88
CA ARG A 42 -12.62 7.81 0.03
C ARG A 42 -12.62 9.32 -0.12
N HIS A 43 -12.49 10.07 0.98
CA HIS A 43 -12.42 11.53 0.95
C HIS A 43 -11.25 12.02 0.10
N LEU A 44 -10.08 11.36 0.17
CA LEU A 44 -8.94 11.71 -0.67
C LEU A 44 -9.29 11.60 -2.16
N VAL A 45 -9.86 10.47 -2.57
CA VAL A 45 -10.25 10.24 -3.97
C VAL A 45 -11.34 11.20 -4.42
N ASP A 46 -12.34 11.45 -3.59
CA ASP A 46 -13.43 12.40 -3.92
C ASP A 46 -12.90 13.82 -4.12
N ARG A 47 -11.92 14.27 -3.32
CA ARG A 47 -11.29 15.59 -3.49
C ARG A 47 -10.43 15.68 -4.74
N ILE A 48 -9.68 14.61 -5.07
CA ILE A 48 -8.93 14.55 -6.34
C ILE A 48 -9.91 14.63 -7.52
N ASN A 49 -10.99 13.86 -7.47
CA ASN A 49 -12.00 13.83 -8.54
C ASN A 49 -12.77 15.15 -8.67
N ALA A 50 -12.95 15.89 -7.58
CA ALA A 50 -13.54 17.23 -7.64
C ALA A 50 -12.70 18.22 -8.47
N GLU A 51 -11.38 18.05 -8.51
CA GLU A 51 -10.48 18.90 -9.31
C GLU A 51 -10.27 18.38 -10.75
N THR A 52 -10.42 17.07 -10.98
CA THR A 52 -10.04 16.44 -12.25
C THR A 52 -11.23 15.91 -13.06
N GLY A 53 -12.37 15.79 -12.44
CA GLY A 53 -13.59 15.19 -12.99
C GLY A 53 -13.90 13.84 -12.34
N ASP A 54 -15.21 13.56 -12.26
CA ASP A 54 -15.73 12.35 -11.62
C ASP A 54 -15.12 11.08 -12.23
N GLY A 55 -14.63 10.16 -11.37
CA GLY A 55 -14.10 8.88 -11.80
C GLY A 55 -12.70 8.93 -12.41
N THR A 56 -12.00 10.07 -12.38
CA THR A 56 -10.59 10.16 -12.81
C THR A 56 -9.71 9.24 -12.00
N TYR A 57 -9.92 9.17 -10.68
CA TYR A 57 -9.27 8.22 -9.78
C TYR A 57 -10.28 7.34 -9.06
N ALA A 58 -9.89 6.09 -8.83
CA ALA A 58 -10.54 5.13 -7.96
C ALA A 58 -9.51 4.58 -6.96
N TYR A 59 -9.94 3.77 -6.00
CA TYR A 59 -9.06 3.11 -5.04
C TYR A 59 -9.36 1.61 -4.95
N ILE A 60 -8.39 0.85 -4.44
CA ILE A 60 -8.56 -0.57 -4.13
C ILE A 60 -9.15 -0.70 -2.72
N ASP A 61 -10.36 -1.26 -2.64
CA ASP A 61 -11.01 -1.66 -1.39
C ASP A 61 -10.54 -3.07 -1.02
N ALA A 62 -9.55 -3.16 -0.14
CA ALA A 62 -8.97 -4.43 0.24
C ALA A 62 -9.96 -5.32 0.99
N ASP A 63 -10.83 -4.74 1.83
CA ASP A 63 -11.81 -5.51 2.60
C ASP A 63 -12.84 -6.16 1.68
N SER A 64 -13.47 -5.37 0.82
CA SER A 64 -14.46 -5.86 -0.14
C SER A 64 -13.86 -6.88 -1.11
N ASN A 65 -12.67 -6.60 -1.65
CA ASN A 65 -12.05 -7.44 -2.67
C ASN A 65 -11.52 -8.77 -2.11
N THR A 66 -11.09 -8.81 -0.85
CA THR A 66 -10.63 -10.05 -0.20
C THR A 66 -11.74 -10.78 0.55
N GLY A 67 -12.89 -10.13 0.77
CA GLY A 67 -13.96 -10.66 1.62
C GLY A 67 -13.61 -10.70 3.11
N GLN A 68 -12.60 -9.95 3.54
CA GLN A 68 -12.14 -9.88 4.93
C GLN A 68 -12.48 -8.52 5.53
N THR A 69 -12.79 -8.50 6.81
CA THR A 69 -12.88 -7.24 7.57
C THR A 69 -11.50 -6.88 8.11
N ASN A 70 -11.09 -5.64 7.96
CA ASN A 70 -9.76 -5.14 8.35
C ASN A 70 -8.62 -5.95 7.71
N ALA A 71 -8.72 -6.23 6.41
CA ALA A 71 -7.70 -6.98 5.67
C ALA A 71 -6.29 -6.40 5.88
N LEU A 72 -6.19 -5.06 5.94
CA LEU A 72 -4.95 -4.33 6.20
C LEU A 72 -4.63 -4.13 7.69
N GLY A 73 -5.18 -4.99 8.56
CA GLY A 73 -4.92 -4.97 10.00
C GLY A 73 -5.76 -3.95 10.75
N THR A 74 -5.42 -3.76 12.04
CA THR A 74 -6.18 -2.91 12.97
C THR A 74 -5.36 -1.77 13.58
N ASP A 75 -4.20 -1.46 12.99
CA ASP A 75 -3.43 -0.27 13.40
C ASP A 75 -4.23 1.00 13.03
N ALA A 76 -3.91 2.11 13.66
CA ALA A 76 -4.55 3.40 13.40
C ALA A 76 -4.39 3.88 11.94
N ILE A 77 -3.35 3.43 11.26
CA ILE A 77 -3.04 3.77 9.87
C ILE A 77 -2.81 2.53 9.01
N LYS A 78 -3.12 2.65 7.73
CA LYS A 78 -2.95 1.61 6.72
C LYS A 78 -2.24 2.14 5.47
N VAL A 79 -1.87 1.24 4.58
CA VAL A 79 -1.52 1.57 3.19
C VAL A 79 -2.79 1.71 2.35
N GLY A 80 -2.69 2.42 1.22
CA GLY A 80 -3.78 2.53 0.25
C GLY A 80 -3.23 2.49 -1.17
N MET A 81 -4.09 2.25 -2.14
CA MET A 81 -3.73 2.24 -3.55
C MET A 81 -4.82 2.91 -4.38
N LEU A 82 -4.44 3.97 -5.10
CA LEU A 82 -5.27 4.70 -6.03
C LEU A 82 -4.87 4.32 -7.46
N TYR A 83 -5.81 4.40 -8.39
CA TYR A 83 -5.53 4.17 -9.81
C TYR A 83 -6.48 4.99 -10.69
N LYS A 84 -6.08 5.19 -11.97
CA LYS A 84 -6.92 5.82 -13.00
C LYS A 84 -7.62 4.75 -13.84
N PRO A 85 -8.94 4.56 -13.73
CA PRO A 85 -9.69 3.56 -14.51
C PRO A 85 -9.59 3.76 -16.02
N ALA A 86 -9.35 4.99 -16.48
CA ALA A 86 -9.17 5.28 -17.91
C ALA A 86 -7.90 4.66 -18.50
N THR A 87 -6.83 4.49 -17.71
CA THR A 87 -5.51 4.05 -18.18
C THR A 87 -5.18 2.62 -17.76
N VAL A 88 -5.66 2.17 -16.61
CA VAL A 88 -5.39 0.82 -16.09
C VAL A 88 -6.67 0.17 -15.56
N THR A 89 -6.72 -1.15 -15.63
CA THR A 89 -7.82 -1.97 -15.09
C THR A 89 -7.24 -2.96 -14.08
N PRO A 90 -7.73 -2.99 -12.83
CA PRO A 90 -7.37 -4.05 -11.88
C PRO A 90 -7.73 -5.43 -12.45
N ILE A 91 -6.82 -6.39 -12.34
CA ILE A 91 -6.99 -7.77 -12.78
C ILE A 91 -6.52 -8.74 -11.70
N GLY A 92 -6.94 -10.00 -11.77
CA GLY A 92 -6.62 -11.00 -10.77
C GLY A 92 -7.27 -10.70 -9.41
N GLN A 93 -6.60 -11.10 -8.35
CA GLN A 93 -7.08 -10.92 -6.99
C GLN A 93 -6.34 -9.75 -6.32
N THR A 94 -7.03 -8.96 -5.52
CA THR A 94 -6.40 -8.11 -4.51
C THR A 94 -5.79 -9.01 -3.44
N ALA A 95 -4.52 -8.83 -3.13
CA ALA A 95 -3.80 -9.67 -2.19
C ALA A 95 -3.20 -8.84 -1.05
N VAL A 96 -3.23 -9.40 0.15
CA VAL A 96 -2.73 -8.75 1.37
C VAL A 96 -1.75 -9.68 2.06
N LEU A 97 -0.57 -9.15 2.41
CA LEU A 97 0.38 -9.84 3.27
C LEU A 97 0.29 -9.28 4.70
N ASN A 98 -0.41 -10.03 5.55
CA ASN A 98 -0.62 -9.69 6.97
C ASN A 98 -0.18 -10.86 7.87
N THR A 99 0.98 -11.44 7.60
CA THR A 99 1.56 -12.51 8.43
C THR A 99 2.38 -11.92 9.56
N THR A 100 2.48 -12.64 10.67
CA THR A 100 3.30 -12.24 11.82
C THR A 100 4.77 -12.02 11.40
N GLU A 101 5.28 -12.81 10.46
CA GLU A 101 6.63 -12.69 9.94
C GLU A 101 6.84 -11.34 9.24
N PHE A 102 5.91 -10.95 8.37
CA PHE A 102 6.00 -9.67 7.64
C PHE A 102 5.77 -8.48 8.56
N VAL A 103 4.65 -8.45 9.30
CA VAL A 103 4.30 -7.28 10.13
C VAL A 103 5.17 -7.16 11.37
N GLY A 104 5.63 -8.28 11.93
CA GLY A 104 6.53 -8.29 13.10
C GLY A 104 7.99 -8.11 12.74
N GLY A 105 8.43 -8.64 11.60
CA GLY A 105 9.84 -8.61 11.21
C GLY A 105 10.76 -9.28 12.24
N GLY A 106 10.29 -10.37 12.85
CA GLY A 106 11.00 -11.06 13.94
C GLY A 106 10.85 -10.43 15.33
N ASP A 107 10.15 -9.30 15.45
CA ASP A 107 9.85 -8.67 16.75
C ASP A 107 8.65 -9.34 17.43
N THR A 108 8.50 -9.11 18.73
CA THR A 108 7.39 -9.63 19.54
C THR A 108 6.06 -8.90 19.31
N ALA A 109 6.10 -7.74 18.70
CA ALA A 109 4.95 -6.92 18.36
C ALA A 109 4.96 -6.53 16.88
N PRO A 110 3.80 -6.24 16.28
CA PRO A 110 3.74 -5.66 14.93
C PRO A 110 4.57 -4.39 14.82
N ARG A 111 5.37 -4.27 13.76
CA ARG A 111 6.26 -3.14 13.49
C ARG A 111 5.98 -2.50 12.13
N SER A 112 5.65 -3.30 11.14
CA SER A 112 5.24 -2.87 9.80
C SER A 112 3.72 -2.96 9.67
N ARG A 113 3.13 -2.28 8.68
CA ARG A 113 1.73 -2.44 8.32
C ARG A 113 1.59 -3.51 7.25
N PRO A 114 0.44 -4.20 7.16
CA PRO A 114 0.21 -5.15 6.09
C PRO A 114 0.45 -4.55 4.71
N SER A 115 1.02 -5.35 3.80
CA SER A 115 1.24 -4.96 2.40
C SER A 115 -0.02 -5.18 1.58
N LEU A 116 -0.22 -4.36 0.54
CA LEU A 116 -1.33 -4.44 -0.40
C LEU A 116 -0.80 -4.59 -1.82
N ALA A 117 -1.06 -5.72 -2.46
CA ALA A 117 -0.73 -5.98 -3.85
C ALA A 117 -1.96 -6.07 -4.74
N GLN A 118 -1.87 -5.49 -5.93
CA GLN A 118 -2.88 -5.56 -6.98
C GLN A 118 -2.20 -5.63 -8.34
N ALA A 119 -2.66 -6.55 -9.18
CA ALA A 119 -2.25 -6.58 -10.58
C ALA A 119 -3.13 -5.64 -11.41
N PHE A 120 -2.53 -5.01 -12.40
CA PHE A 120 -3.18 -4.11 -13.34
C PHE A 120 -2.84 -4.47 -14.78
N ARG A 121 -3.81 -4.27 -15.66
CA ARG A 121 -3.61 -4.28 -17.11
C ARG A 121 -3.65 -2.84 -17.63
N VAL A 122 -2.66 -2.47 -18.43
CA VAL A 122 -2.62 -1.20 -19.15
C VAL A 122 -3.62 -1.23 -20.28
N ASN A 123 -4.63 -0.36 -20.26
CA ASN A 123 -5.75 -0.39 -21.19
C ASN A 123 -5.31 -0.19 -22.66
N ALA A 124 -4.34 0.67 -22.89
CA ALA A 124 -3.86 1.00 -24.23
C ALA A 124 -3.04 -0.11 -24.90
N THR A 125 -2.29 -0.91 -24.11
CA THR A 125 -1.33 -1.88 -24.65
C THR A 125 -1.68 -3.33 -24.35
N GLY A 126 -2.53 -3.57 -23.34
CA GLY A 126 -2.82 -4.90 -22.81
C GLY A 126 -1.72 -5.50 -21.94
N GLY A 127 -0.58 -4.81 -21.79
CA GLY A 127 0.49 -5.22 -20.88
C GLY A 127 0.02 -5.20 -19.44
N SER A 128 0.58 -6.05 -18.58
CA SER A 128 0.19 -6.15 -17.17
C SER A 128 1.40 -6.03 -16.24
N PHE A 129 1.14 -5.57 -15.02
CA PHE A 129 2.13 -5.45 -13.95
C PHE A 129 1.45 -5.62 -12.59
N VAL A 130 2.23 -5.90 -11.56
CA VAL A 130 1.78 -5.90 -10.17
C VAL A 130 2.33 -4.65 -9.48
N ALA A 131 1.46 -3.93 -8.79
CA ALA A 131 1.83 -2.88 -7.84
C ALA A 131 1.67 -3.41 -6.42
N ASP A 132 2.65 -3.13 -5.56
CA ASP A 132 2.65 -3.53 -4.16
C ASP A 132 3.05 -2.35 -3.28
N VAL A 133 2.20 -2.04 -2.28
CA VAL A 133 2.39 -0.90 -1.37
C VAL A 133 2.80 -1.40 -0.01
N ASN A 134 3.95 -0.92 0.47
CA ASN A 134 4.57 -1.33 1.71
C ASN A 134 4.79 -0.17 2.67
N HIS A 135 4.55 -0.39 3.96
CA HIS A 135 4.87 0.53 5.03
C HIS A 135 5.67 -0.19 6.11
N LEU A 136 6.97 -0.32 5.88
CA LEU A 136 7.89 -0.98 6.80
C LEU A 136 8.19 -0.11 8.03
N LYS A 137 8.64 -0.73 9.10
CA LYS A 137 9.02 -0.05 10.34
C LYS A 137 10.03 1.07 10.11
N SER A 138 9.72 2.24 10.65
CA SER A 138 10.59 3.42 10.58
C SER A 138 11.87 3.25 11.42
N LYS A 139 12.85 4.13 11.17
CA LYS A 139 14.09 4.21 11.95
C LYS A 139 13.96 4.99 13.27
N GLY A 140 12.77 5.55 13.58
CA GLY A 140 12.58 6.49 14.68
C GLY A 140 12.68 5.89 16.09
N SER A 141 12.44 4.58 16.25
CA SER A 141 12.54 3.90 17.53
C SER A 141 13.10 2.49 17.40
N ALA A 142 13.75 1.98 18.44
CA ALA A 142 14.33 0.65 18.46
C ALA A 142 13.25 -0.45 18.42
N CYS A 143 13.61 -1.61 17.93
CA CYS A 143 12.89 -2.87 18.02
C CYS A 143 13.47 -3.75 19.12
N THR A 144 12.79 -4.85 19.48
CA THR A 144 13.35 -5.85 20.40
C THR A 144 14.36 -6.76 19.71
N VAL A 145 14.27 -6.91 18.40
CA VAL A 145 15.28 -7.60 17.59
C VAL A 145 16.54 -6.74 17.57
N PRO A 146 17.70 -7.28 17.99
CA PRO A 146 18.96 -6.54 17.98
C PRO A 146 19.37 -6.12 16.57
N ASP A 147 19.76 -4.87 16.40
CA ASP A 147 20.35 -4.37 15.17
C ASP A 147 21.84 -4.70 15.08
N ALA A 148 22.35 -4.86 13.87
CA ALA A 148 23.77 -5.14 13.62
C ALA A 148 24.70 -3.96 13.93
N LEU A 149 24.14 -2.78 14.27
CA LEU A 149 24.89 -1.53 14.53
C LEU A 149 25.79 -1.10 13.34
N ASP A 150 25.35 -1.41 12.14
CA ASP A 150 26.03 -1.18 10.87
C ASP A 150 25.74 0.19 10.23
N GLY A 151 25.12 1.09 10.97
CA GLY A 151 24.74 2.43 10.50
C GLY A 151 23.44 2.49 9.72
N GLN A 152 22.73 1.38 9.54
CA GLN A 152 21.43 1.35 8.82
C GLN A 152 20.27 1.92 9.64
N GLY A 153 20.50 2.25 10.90
CA GLY A 153 19.53 2.81 11.84
C GLY A 153 18.66 1.75 12.51
N ASN A 154 17.82 2.22 13.44
CA ASN A 154 16.97 1.35 14.25
C ASN A 154 16.12 0.40 13.40
N CYS A 155 15.95 -0.83 13.90
CA CYS A 155 15.07 -1.86 13.31
C CYS A 155 15.48 -2.33 11.91
N ASN A 156 16.75 -2.19 11.51
CA ASN A 156 17.18 -2.68 10.21
C ASN A 156 16.98 -4.20 10.08
N ALA A 157 17.31 -4.96 11.13
CA ALA A 157 17.10 -6.41 11.17
C ALA A 157 15.61 -6.77 10.93
N SER A 158 14.68 -6.08 11.61
CA SER A 158 13.24 -6.31 11.40
C SER A 158 12.79 -5.98 9.98
N ARG A 159 13.25 -4.86 9.40
CA ARG A 159 12.94 -4.54 8.00
C ARG A 159 13.49 -5.58 7.02
N THR A 160 14.65 -6.13 7.28
CA THR A 160 15.25 -7.20 6.46
C THR A 160 14.38 -8.46 6.48
N VAL A 161 13.92 -8.90 7.66
CA VAL A 161 12.99 -10.04 7.78
C VAL A 161 11.68 -9.77 7.06
N SER A 162 11.08 -8.59 7.26
CA SER A 162 9.86 -8.20 6.55
C SER A 162 10.05 -8.20 5.03
N ALA A 163 11.17 -7.66 4.53
CA ALA A 163 11.46 -7.64 3.09
C ALA A 163 11.66 -9.04 2.50
N GLN A 164 12.30 -9.95 3.24
CA GLN A 164 12.42 -11.36 2.84
C GLN A 164 11.08 -12.08 2.79
N ALA A 165 10.22 -11.87 3.80
CA ALA A 165 8.87 -12.42 3.81
C ALA A 165 8.05 -11.90 2.63
N LEU A 166 8.17 -10.60 2.31
CA LEU A 166 7.53 -9.99 1.15
C LEU A 166 8.01 -10.62 -0.16
N ALA A 167 9.32 -10.74 -0.37
CA ALA A 167 9.87 -11.34 -1.58
C ALA A 167 9.36 -12.79 -1.77
N THR A 168 9.43 -13.59 -0.70
CA THR A 168 8.93 -14.96 -0.71
C THR A 168 7.44 -15.03 -1.05
N TRP A 169 6.63 -14.12 -0.50
CA TRP A 169 5.21 -14.07 -0.78
C TRP A 169 4.91 -13.65 -2.23
N LEU A 170 5.61 -12.67 -2.76
CA LEU A 170 5.45 -12.22 -4.15
C LEU A 170 5.80 -13.34 -5.15
N ASP A 171 6.79 -14.18 -4.84
CA ASP A 171 7.15 -15.35 -5.67
C ASP A 171 6.02 -16.39 -5.77
N THR A 172 5.02 -16.34 -4.88
CA THR A 172 3.84 -17.23 -4.95
C THR A 172 2.78 -16.78 -5.96
N ASP A 173 2.95 -15.65 -6.64
CA ASP A 173 1.94 -15.02 -7.50
C ASP A 173 0.63 -14.74 -6.74
N PRO A 174 0.66 -13.91 -5.67
CA PRO A 174 -0.51 -13.73 -4.80
C PRO A 174 -1.70 -13.09 -5.50
N THR A 175 -1.50 -12.42 -6.62
CA THR A 175 -2.59 -11.84 -7.44
C THR A 175 -3.18 -12.84 -8.44
N GLY A 176 -2.56 -14.01 -8.64
CA GLY A 176 -3.04 -15.07 -9.54
C GLY A 176 -3.00 -14.69 -11.01
N THR A 177 -2.13 -13.76 -11.40
CA THR A 177 -2.11 -13.22 -12.77
C THR A 177 -0.94 -13.73 -13.59
N SER A 178 -0.02 -14.47 -12.99
CA SER A 178 1.24 -14.95 -13.61
C SER A 178 2.06 -13.83 -14.28
N THR A 179 1.83 -12.57 -13.85
CA THR A 179 2.54 -11.39 -14.37
C THR A 179 3.89 -11.20 -13.66
N TRP A 180 4.11 -11.92 -12.55
CA TRP A 180 5.37 -11.92 -11.85
C TRP A 180 6.34 -12.90 -12.51
N PRO A 181 7.60 -12.55 -12.75
CA PRO A 181 8.57 -13.49 -13.27
C PRO A 181 8.76 -14.61 -12.24
N LYS A 182 8.27 -15.81 -12.56
CA LYS A 182 8.64 -17.01 -11.80
C LYS A 182 10.15 -17.10 -11.88
N SER A 183 10.79 -17.08 -10.73
CA SER A 183 12.22 -16.95 -10.59
C SER A 183 12.99 -18.09 -11.27
N ASP A 184 13.55 -17.80 -12.43
CA ASP A 184 14.79 -18.43 -12.90
C ASP A 184 15.93 -17.40 -12.93
N SER A 185 15.71 -16.21 -12.37
CA SER A 185 16.74 -15.19 -12.21
C SER A 185 16.91 -14.86 -10.73
N PRO A 186 18.08 -15.07 -10.15
CA PRO A 186 18.39 -14.58 -8.82
C PRO A 186 18.33 -13.04 -8.83
N LEU A 187 17.64 -12.46 -7.83
CA LEU A 187 17.68 -11.04 -7.51
C LEU A 187 19.09 -10.63 -7.10
#